data_7dafd1064ef661ddb7ae55c02eb69783
#
_entry.id   7dafd1064ef661ddb7ae55c02eb69783
#
_cell.length_a   1.000
_cell.length_b   1.000
_cell.length_c   1.000
_cell.angle_alpha   90.00
_cell.angle_beta   90.00
_cell.angle_gamma   90.00
#
_symmetry.space_group_name_H-M   'P 1'
#
loop_
_entity.id
_entity.type
_entity.pdbx_description
1 polymer ?
#
loop_
_entity_poly.entity_id
_entity_poly.type
_entity_poly.pdbx_seq_one_letter_code
_entity_poly.pdbx_strand_id
1 'polypeptide(L)'
;MDRPLMGLSTLGQWIGAIIIMTGVTALPLSDSHAQIGSIVHDPTEMVDKYLELDVKGVRLDAMSQEAQAPYVTWEHEPVWGRAVVITQYEVINDFKQWTVISQSEVIIPVEYKVLGSVYWERASFLSEPKVERVGFRIKIVGDRWRIAEPLLPPHIGQKRMINYVRQAILDEKDQARTGTLETLLDDLKKAKHEGPASAQTSH
;
A
#
# COMPACT_ATOMS: atom_id res chain seq x y z
N MET A 1 17.12 -9.66 -73.87
CA MET A 1 15.95 -9.97 -74.68
C MET A 1 14.80 -9.31 -73.95
N ASP A 2 14.44 -8.33 -74.39
CA ASP A 2 13.65 -7.56 -75.33
C ASP A 2 12.59 -6.70 -74.57
N ARG A 3 12.75 -5.43 -74.74
CA ARG A 3 11.68 -4.40 -74.71
C ARG A 3 10.75 -4.65 -75.94
N PRO A 4 9.60 -3.99 -76.07
CA PRO A 4 9.39 -2.53 -76.09
C PRO A 4 8.00 -2.07 -75.61
N LEU A 5 7.85 -0.83 -75.24
CA LEU A 5 7.47 0.43 -75.94
C LEU A 5 5.95 0.72 -76.15
N MET A 6 5.60 1.91 -75.73
CA MET A 6 4.74 2.90 -76.37
C MET A 6 3.21 2.88 -76.15
N GLY A 7 2.69 4.05 -75.76
CA GLY A 7 1.36 4.49 -76.02
C GLY A 7 1.10 5.88 -75.38
N LEU A 8 1.42 6.94 -76.19
CA LEU A 8 1.02 8.34 -75.99
C LEU A 8 -0.47 8.56 -76.33
N SER A 9 -1.04 9.56 -75.73
CA SER A 9 -1.97 10.59 -76.22
C SER A 9 -3.21 10.73 -75.31
N THR A 10 -3.80 11.84 -75.01
CA THR A 10 -3.91 13.15 -75.66
C THR A 10 -4.49 14.19 -74.66
N LEU A 11 -4.10 15.44 -74.93
CA LEU A 11 -4.65 16.67 -74.43
C LEU A 11 -6.18 16.73 -74.22
N GLY A 12 -6.57 17.45 -73.19
CA GLY A 12 -7.89 18.01 -73.03
C GLY A 12 -7.85 19.21 -72.07
N GLN A 13 -7.59 20.36 -72.66
CA GLN A 13 -7.66 21.71 -72.06
C GLN A 13 -9.13 22.08 -71.77
N TRP A 14 -9.50 22.43 -70.53
CA TRP A 14 -10.61 23.28 -70.24
C TRP A 14 -10.26 24.31 -69.18
N ILE A 15 -10.29 25.54 -69.61
CA ILE A 15 -10.20 26.80 -68.84
C ILE A 15 -11.54 26.98 -68.09
N GLY A 16 -11.49 27.26 -66.81
CA GLY A 16 -12.72 27.55 -66.05
C GLY A 16 -12.45 28.13 -64.68
N ALA A 17 -12.47 29.48 -64.66
CA ALA A 17 -12.85 30.37 -63.58
C ALA A 17 -12.27 30.19 -62.16
N ILE A 18 -11.39 31.09 -61.83
CA ILE A 18 -10.97 31.46 -60.47
C ILE A 18 -12.12 32.06 -59.72
N ILE A 19 -12.58 31.42 -58.61
CA ILE A 19 -13.32 32.08 -57.53
C ILE A 19 -12.45 31.98 -56.28
N ILE A 20 -11.78 33.09 -55.95
CA ILE A 20 -11.07 33.27 -54.67
C ILE A 20 -12.17 33.56 -53.62
N MET A 21 -12.61 32.55 -52.90
CA MET A 21 -13.27 32.72 -51.61
C MET A 21 -12.23 32.62 -50.53
N THR A 22 -11.83 33.79 -50.00
CA THR A 22 -11.06 33.90 -48.75
C THR A 22 -11.98 33.49 -47.59
N GLY A 23 -12.08 32.18 -47.37
CA GLY A 23 -12.64 31.65 -46.13
C GLY A 23 -11.58 31.71 -45.05
N VAL A 24 -11.72 32.70 -44.17
CA VAL A 24 -10.99 32.66 -42.86
C VAL A 24 -11.55 31.52 -42.06
N THR A 25 -10.95 30.36 -42.16
CA THR A 25 -11.19 29.26 -41.25
C THR A 25 -10.52 29.59 -39.93
N ALA A 26 -11.29 30.15 -38.98
CA ALA A 26 -10.91 30.15 -37.58
C ALA A 26 -10.74 28.69 -37.16
N LEU A 27 -9.50 28.27 -37.00
CA LEU A 27 -9.17 27.02 -36.32
C LEU A 27 -9.66 27.14 -34.89
N PRO A 28 -10.49 26.22 -34.39
CA PRO A 28 -10.73 26.17 -32.96
C PRO A 28 -9.38 25.87 -32.32
N LEU A 29 -8.92 26.80 -31.47
CA LEU A 29 -7.93 26.50 -30.46
C LEU A 29 -8.55 25.40 -29.61
N SER A 30 -8.27 24.14 -29.98
CA SER A 30 -8.46 23.03 -29.11
C SER A 30 -7.58 23.31 -27.90
N ASP A 31 -8.20 23.79 -26.82
CA ASP A 31 -7.65 23.66 -25.49
C ASP A 31 -7.36 22.19 -25.27
N SER A 32 -6.16 21.81 -25.68
CA SER A 32 -5.54 20.58 -25.18
C SER A 32 -5.30 20.79 -23.69
N HIS A 33 -6.37 20.76 -22.91
CA HIS A 33 -6.27 20.31 -21.54
C HIS A 33 -5.71 18.90 -21.69
N ALA A 34 -4.39 18.81 -21.63
CA ALA A 34 -3.74 17.57 -21.34
C ALA A 34 -4.46 17.05 -20.10
N GLN A 35 -5.38 16.10 -20.30
CA GLN A 35 -5.79 15.19 -19.27
C GLN A 35 -4.48 14.53 -18.84
N ILE A 36 -3.82 15.17 -17.86
CA ILE A 36 -2.87 14.48 -17.00
C ILE A 36 -3.73 13.39 -16.40
N GLY A 37 -3.65 12.23 -17.06
CA GLY A 37 -4.40 11.06 -16.70
C GLY A 37 -4.16 10.83 -15.23
N SER A 38 -5.19 11.02 -14.45
CA SER A 38 -5.25 10.80 -13.03
C SER A 38 -5.04 9.32 -12.71
N ILE A 39 -3.81 8.86 -12.76
CA ILE A 39 -3.41 7.55 -12.26
C ILE A 39 -2.54 7.75 -11.02
N VAL A 40 -2.75 8.80 -10.31
CA VAL A 40 -2.29 8.90 -8.94
C VAL A 40 -3.46 8.47 -8.08
N HIS A 41 -3.57 7.17 -7.83
CA HIS A 41 -4.47 6.66 -6.80
C HIS A 41 -4.22 7.45 -5.52
N ASP A 42 -5.29 7.67 -4.74
CA ASP A 42 -5.20 8.33 -3.44
C ASP A 42 -4.09 7.66 -2.61
N PRO A 43 -3.09 8.41 -2.15
CA PRO A 43 -2.00 7.84 -1.38
C PRO A 43 -2.48 7.15 -0.09
N THR A 44 -3.59 7.58 0.51
CA THR A 44 -4.17 6.92 1.69
C THR A 44 -4.74 5.55 1.35
N GLU A 45 -5.37 5.39 0.20
CA GLU A 45 -5.88 4.09 -0.27
C GLU A 45 -4.75 3.08 -0.46
N MET A 46 -3.60 3.54 -0.95
CA MET A 46 -2.42 2.67 -1.10
C MET A 46 -1.87 2.24 0.26
N VAL A 47 -1.76 3.17 1.24
CA VAL A 47 -1.33 2.86 2.61
C VAL A 47 -2.30 1.89 3.25
N ASP A 48 -3.62 2.11 3.10
CA ASP A 48 -4.66 1.25 3.66
C ASP A 48 -4.56 -0.19 3.12
N LYS A 49 -4.38 -0.36 1.82
CA LYS A 49 -4.17 -1.69 1.20
C LYS A 49 -2.94 -2.41 1.73
N TYR A 50 -1.82 -1.69 1.92
CA TYR A 50 -0.63 -2.28 2.53
C TYR A 50 -0.91 -2.75 3.96
N LEU A 51 -1.56 -1.91 4.78
CA LEU A 51 -1.88 -2.22 6.16
C LEU A 51 -2.91 -3.36 6.28
N GLU A 52 -3.89 -3.41 5.40
CA GLU A 52 -4.85 -4.52 5.33
C GLU A 52 -4.15 -5.87 5.13
N LEU A 53 -3.16 -5.94 4.24
CA LEU A 53 -2.35 -7.13 4.02
C LEU A 53 -1.54 -7.49 5.27
N ASP A 54 -0.94 -6.49 5.91
CA ASP A 54 -0.13 -6.69 7.11
C ASP A 54 -0.99 -7.24 8.27
N VAL A 55 -2.14 -6.63 8.53
CA VAL A 55 -3.10 -7.09 9.56
C VAL A 55 -3.62 -8.51 9.28
N LYS A 56 -3.82 -8.86 8.02
CA LYS A 56 -4.17 -10.22 7.60
C LYS A 56 -3.03 -11.21 7.76
N GLY A 57 -1.85 -10.75 8.13
CA GLY A 57 -0.69 -11.59 8.42
C GLY A 57 -0.05 -12.18 7.18
N VAL A 58 -0.08 -11.45 6.06
CA VAL A 58 0.62 -11.87 4.84
C VAL A 58 2.11 -12.05 5.13
N ARG A 59 2.71 -11.22 5.99
CA ARG A 59 4.11 -11.30 6.41
C ARG A 59 4.44 -12.43 7.40
N LEU A 60 3.46 -13.25 7.79
CA LEU A 60 3.69 -14.50 8.53
C LEU A 60 4.00 -15.67 7.61
N ASP A 61 3.68 -15.55 6.32
CA ASP A 61 3.84 -16.62 5.34
C ASP A 61 5.09 -16.38 4.47
N ALA A 62 5.73 -17.44 4.00
CA ALA A 62 6.97 -17.37 3.22
C ALA A 62 6.84 -16.62 1.88
N MET A 63 5.61 -16.49 1.35
CA MET A 63 5.29 -15.81 0.08
C MET A 63 4.93 -14.32 0.23
N SER A 64 5.13 -13.77 1.42
CA SER A 64 4.64 -12.44 1.80
C SER A 64 5.22 -11.29 0.98
N GLN A 65 6.47 -11.40 0.59
CA GLN A 65 7.18 -10.31 -0.10
C GLN A 65 6.55 -9.99 -1.46
N GLU A 66 6.10 -10.98 -2.21
CA GLU A 66 5.46 -10.77 -3.51
C GLU A 66 4.15 -9.98 -3.39
N ALA A 67 3.36 -10.24 -2.35
CA ALA A 67 2.08 -9.55 -2.15
C ALA A 67 2.25 -8.08 -1.74
N GLN A 68 3.33 -7.74 -1.04
CA GLN A 68 3.60 -6.38 -0.57
C GLN A 68 4.51 -5.56 -1.49
N ALA A 69 5.29 -6.21 -2.36
CA ALA A 69 6.21 -5.55 -3.28
C ALA A 69 5.59 -4.40 -4.10
N PRO A 70 4.32 -4.45 -4.54
CA PRO A 70 3.69 -3.35 -5.26
C PRO A 70 3.54 -2.06 -4.43
N TYR A 71 3.53 -2.16 -3.09
CA TYR A 71 3.21 -1.06 -2.18
C TYR A 71 4.44 -0.42 -1.54
N VAL A 72 5.62 -1.02 -1.67
CA VAL A 72 6.83 -0.61 -0.97
C VAL A 72 7.98 -0.31 -1.93
N THR A 73 9.01 0.40 -1.45
CA THR A 73 10.20 0.71 -2.28
C THR A 73 11.39 -0.19 -1.97
N TRP A 74 11.37 -0.91 -0.85
CA TRP A 74 12.46 -1.81 -0.47
C TRP A 74 12.29 -3.18 -1.14
N GLU A 75 13.40 -3.76 -1.55
CA GLU A 75 13.46 -5.08 -2.19
C GLU A 75 13.53 -6.22 -1.16
N HIS A 76 14.07 -5.94 0.01
CA HIS A 76 14.27 -6.93 1.07
C HIS A 76 13.81 -6.36 2.41
N GLU A 77 13.16 -7.22 3.19
CA GLU A 77 12.85 -6.95 4.58
C GLU A 77 13.88 -7.61 5.51
N PRO A 78 14.18 -6.98 6.66
CA PRO A 78 14.96 -7.65 7.68
C PRO A 78 14.18 -8.84 8.27
N VAL A 79 14.90 -9.81 8.78
CA VAL A 79 14.29 -10.88 9.56
C VAL A 79 13.84 -10.30 10.90
N TRP A 80 12.53 -10.23 11.10
CA TRP A 80 11.95 -9.69 12.33
C TRP A 80 11.87 -10.77 13.41
N GLY A 81 12.52 -10.54 14.55
CA GLY A 81 12.44 -11.42 15.73
C GLY A 81 11.10 -11.33 16.45
N ARG A 82 10.20 -10.41 16.03
CA ARG A 82 8.90 -10.17 16.64
C ARG A 82 7.85 -9.73 15.63
N ALA A 83 6.57 -9.89 16.03
CA ALA A 83 5.44 -9.21 15.39
C ALA A 83 4.67 -8.39 16.43
N VAL A 84 4.16 -7.25 16.03
CA VAL A 84 3.29 -6.40 16.83
C VAL A 84 1.85 -6.90 16.68
N VAL A 85 1.15 -7.07 17.78
CA VAL A 85 -0.26 -7.49 17.78
C VAL A 85 -1.15 -6.28 17.99
N ILE A 86 -2.08 -6.07 17.06
CA ILE A 86 -2.99 -4.93 17.08
C ILE A 86 -4.46 -5.36 17.08
N THR A 87 -5.33 -4.50 17.58
CA THR A 87 -6.79 -4.66 17.44
C THR A 87 -7.34 -3.89 16.26
N GLN A 88 -6.73 -2.76 15.94
CA GLN A 88 -7.21 -1.81 14.93
C GLN A 88 -6.07 -0.93 14.45
N TYR A 89 -6.19 -0.44 13.22
CA TYR A 89 -5.42 0.69 12.72
C TYR A 89 -6.36 1.72 12.08
N GLU A 90 -5.87 2.94 11.92
CA GLU A 90 -6.57 4.02 11.25
C GLU A 90 -5.58 4.85 10.42
N VAL A 91 -5.80 4.94 9.11
CA VAL A 91 -5.07 5.85 8.23
C VAL A 91 -5.70 7.24 8.35
N ILE A 92 -4.93 8.22 8.79
CA ILE A 92 -5.45 9.57 9.01
C ILE A 92 -5.61 10.28 7.65
N ASN A 93 -6.84 10.31 7.16
CA ASN A 93 -7.21 10.91 5.88
C ASN A 93 -7.57 12.41 6.03
N ASP A 94 -6.94 13.11 6.96
CA ASP A 94 -7.03 14.57 7.08
C ASP A 94 -5.74 15.20 6.57
N PHE A 95 -5.80 15.82 5.40
CA PHE A 95 -4.65 16.47 4.75
C PHE A 95 -3.95 17.50 5.63
N LYS A 96 -4.66 18.12 6.58
CA LYS A 96 -4.06 19.07 7.54
C LYS A 96 -3.08 18.41 8.49
N GLN A 97 -3.18 17.12 8.67
CA GLN A 97 -2.30 16.33 9.54
C GLN A 97 -1.15 15.66 8.79
N TRP A 98 -1.12 15.80 7.47
CA TRP A 98 -0.04 15.27 6.66
C TRP A 98 1.15 16.23 6.65
N THR A 99 2.34 15.68 6.44
CA THR A 99 3.54 16.48 6.16
C THR A 99 3.87 16.35 4.68
N VAL A 100 3.60 17.40 3.90
CA VAL A 100 3.95 17.43 2.49
C VAL A 100 5.42 17.80 2.35
N ILE A 101 6.23 16.90 1.79
CA ILE A 101 7.66 17.10 1.54
C ILE A 101 7.86 17.72 0.15
N SER A 102 7.15 17.19 -0.86
CA SER A 102 7.17 17.67 -2.23
C SER A 102 5.87 17.31 -2.97
N GLN A 103 5.77 17.63 -4.25
CA GLN A 103 4.63 17.20 -5.08
C GLN A 103 4.54 15.67 -5.25
N SER A 104 5.65 14.96 -5.05
CA SER A 104 5.77 13.52 -5.22
C SER A 104 6.07 12.77 -3.92
N GLU A 105 5.99 13.45 -2.76
CA GLU A 105 6.39 12.86 -1.50
C GLU A 105 5.65 13.47 -0.32
N VAL A 106 5.04 12.62 0.51
CA VAL A 106 4.24 13.03 1.67
C VAL A 106 4.39 12.02 2.82
N ILE A 107 4.20 12.49 4.05
CA ILE A 107 4.10 11.63 5.23
C ILE A 107 2.64 11.60 5.67
N ILE A 108 2.07 10.41 5.72
CA ILE A 108 0.69 10.16 6.17
C ILE A 108 0.74 9.48 7.54
N PRO A 109 0.09 10.04 8.56
CA PRO A 109 0.01 9.42 9.86
C PRO A 109 -0.94 8.22 9.85
N VAL A 110 -0.53 7.17 10.57
CA VAL A 110 -1.35 5.99 10.87
C VAL A 110 -1.36 5.80 12.38
N GLU A 111 -2.51 5.56 12.95
CA GLU A 111 -2.67 5.20 14.36
C GLU A 111 -2.96 3.72 14.51
N TYR A 112 -2.24 3.07 15.43
CA TYR A 112 -2.42 1.67 15.78
C TYR A 112 -2.90 1.53 17.22
N LYS A 113 -3.89 0.68 17.45
CA LYS A 113 -4.24 0.20 18.79
C LYS A 113 -3.47 -1.08 19.07
N VAL A 114 -2.31 -0.94 19.67
CA VAL A 114 -1.38 -2.03 19.97
C VAL A 114 -1.81 -2.74 21.25
N LEU A 115 -1.73 -4.07 21.25
CA LEU A 115 -1.89 -4.92 22.44
C LEU A 115 -0.55 -5.33 23.05
N GLY A 116 0.49 -5.45 22.22
CA GLY A 116 1.82 -5.90 22.62
C GLY A 116 2.57 -6.53 21.46
N SER A 117 3.57 -7.35 21.76
CA SER A 117 4.41 -8.01 20.76
C SER A 117 4.59 -9.49 21.05
N VAL A 118 4.54 -10.31 19.99
CA VAL A 118 4.94 -11.73 20.02
C VAL A 118 6.41 -11.82 19.64
N TYR A 119 7.20 -12.50 20.45
CA TYR A 119 8.62 -12.79 20.20
C TYR A 119 8.77 -14.25 19.76
N TRP A 120 9.26 -14.46 18.53
CA TRP A 120 9.30 -15.77 17.88
C TRP A 120 10.26 -16.74 18.55
N GLU A 121 11.45 -16.26 18.95
CA GLU A 121 12.48 -17.09 19.55
C GLU A 121 12.02 -17.76 20.85
N ARG A 122 11.23 -17.04 21.66
CA ARG A 122 10.74 -17.50 22.96
C ARG A 122 9.31 -18.03 22.90
N ALA A 123 8.64 -17.87 21.78
CA ALA A 123 7.20 -18.11 21.64
C ALA A 123 6.41 -17.45 22.80
N SER A 124 6.66 -16.17 23.07
CA SER A 124 6.07 -15.45 24.20
C SER A 124 5.39 -14.17 23.73
N PHE A 125 4.37 -13.74 24.46
CA PHE A 125 3.68 -12.48 24.25
C PHE A 125 4.01 -11.49 25.39
N LEU A 126 4.50 -10.32 25.03
CA LEU A 126 4.67 -9.21 25.95
C LEU A 126 3.51 -8.21 25.75
N SER A 127 2.65 -8.12 26.76
CA SER A 127 1.52 -7.19 26.76
C SER A 127 2.00 -5.75 26.99
N GLU A 128 1.80 -4.88 26.02
CA GLU A 128 2.11 -3.44 26.09
C GLU A 128 1.00 -2.65 25.37
N PRO A 129 -0.19 -2.55 25.97
CA PRO A 129 -1.31 -1.86 25.32
C PRO A 129 -1.04 -0.36 25.23
N LYS A 130 -1.09 0.17 23.99
CA LYS A 130 -0.89 1.59 23.70
C LYS A 130 -1.55 1.98 22.39
N VAL A 131 -1.80 3.28 22.23
CA VAL A 131 -2.02 3.88 20.91
C VAL A 131 -0.66 4.35 20.41
N GLU A 132 -0.27 3.88 19.23
CA GLU A 132 0.99 4.26 18.59
C GLU A 132 0.69 4.98 17.28
N ARG A 133 1.28 6.15 17.09
CA ARG A 133 1.15 6.93 15.87
C ARG A 133 2.44 6.90 15.08
N VAL A 134 2.35 6.46 13.83
CA VAL A 134 3.50 6.30 12.92
C VAL A 134 3.26 7.11 11.65
N GLY A 135 4.26 7.90 11.23
CA GLY A 135 4.24 8.60 9.96
C GLY A 135 4.78 7.72 8.84
N PHE A 136 3.95 7.36 7.87
CA PHE A 136 4.37 6.65 6.67
C PHE A 136 4.81 7.65 5.61
N ARG A 137 6.10 7.65 5.29
CA ARG A 137 6.67 8.42 4.19
C ARG A 137 6.44 7.65 2.90
N ILE A 138 5.67 8.26 2.01
CA ILE A 138 5.31 7.68 0.73
C ILE A 138 5.79 8.58 -0.38
N LYS A 139 6.22 7.98 -1.48
CA LYS A 139 6.70 8.69 -2.67
C LYS A 139 6.19 8.07 -3.95
N ILE A 140 6.10 8.87 -5.00
CA ILE A 140 5.80 8.38 -6.35
C ILE A 140 7.05 7.69 -6.92
N VAL A 141 6.88 6.44 -7.35
CA VAL A 141 7.90 5.66 -8.07
C VAL A 141 7.27 5.18 -9.37
N GLY A 142 7.75 5.72 -10.50
CA GLY A 142 7.08 5.55 -11.77
C GLY A 142 5.75 6.31 -11.78
N ASP A 143 4.64 5.57 -11.84
CA ASP A 143 3.27 6.09 -11.89
C ASP A 143 2.46 5.82 -10.61
N ARG A 144 3.10 5.30 -9.54
CA ARG A 144 2.42 4.82 -8.32
C ARG A 144 3.05 5.34 -7.05
N TRP A 145 2.20 5.58 -6.07
CA TRP A 145 2.62 5.78 -4.69
C TRP A 145 3.18 4.50 -4.10
N ARG A 146 4.30 4.61 -3.36
CA ARG A 146 4.91 3.51 -2.61
C ARG A 146 5.43 4.00 -1.27
N ILE A 147 5.33 3.16 -0.25
CA ILE A 147 5.89 3.40 1.07
C ILE A 147 7.42 3.32 0.97
N ALA A 148 8.10 4.38 1.41
CA ALA A 148 9.55 4.44 1.49
C ALA A 148 10.05 4.18 2.92
N GLU A 149 9.32 4.65 3.92
CA GLU A 149 9.63 4.56 5.35
C GLU A 149 8.34 4.60 6.18
N PRO A 150 8.38 4.09 7.43
CA PRO A 150 9.44 3.30 8.03
C PRO A 150 9.37 1.81 7.63
N LEU A 151 10.48 1.08 7.76
CA LEU A 151 10.47 -0.37 7.86
C LEU A 151 10.04 -0.75 9.28
N LEU A 152 8.89 -1.39 9.40
CA LEU A 152 8.32 -1.81 10.68
C LEU A 152 8.22 -3.34 10.78
N PRO A 153 8.31 -3.91 12.00
CA PRO A 153 7.89 -5.29 12.21
C PRO A 153 6.45 -5.52 11.73
N PRO A 154 6.06 -6.74 11.39
CA PRO A 154 4.68 -7.05 11.03
C PRO A 154 3.70 -6.59 12.11
N HIS A 155 2.61 -5.90 11.70
CA HIS A 155 1.51 -5.50 12.56
C HIS A 155 0.30 -6.38 12.27
N ILE A 156 0.13 -7.41 13.08
CA ILE A 156 -0.83 -8.50 12.85
C ILE A 156 -2.08 -8.31 13.71
N GLY A 157 -3.24 -8.48 13.11
CA GLY A 157 -4.49 -8.47 13.84
C GLY A 157 -4.56 -9.61 14.88
N GLN A 158 -5.02 -9.31 16.11
CA GLN A 158 -5.08 -10.27 17.21
C GLN A 158 -5.75 -11.61 16.80
N LYS A 159 -6.89 -11.54 16.11
CA LYS A 159 -7.61 -12.74 15.64
C LYS A 159 -6.75 -13.59 14.70
N ARG A 160 -6.01 -12.94 13.80
CA ARG A 160 -5.11 -13.63 12.86
C ARG A 160 -3.94 -14.28 13.59
N MET A 161 -3.33 -13.56 14.54
CA MET A 161 -2.24 -14.10 15.37
C MET A 161 -2.70 -15.32 16.20
N ILE A 162 -3.86 -15.25 16.84
CA ILE A 162 -4.47 -16.38 17.55
C ILE A 162 -4.62 -17.60 16.63
N ASN A 163 -5.12 -17.42 15.42
CA ASN A 163 -5.30 -18.49 14.46
C ASN A 163 -3.97 -19.08 13.99
N TYR A 164 -2.96 -18.22 13.78
CA TYR A 164 -1.61 -18.65 13.43
C TYR A 164 -0.99 -19.54 14.52
N VAL A 165 -1.07 -19.10 15.79
CA VAL A 165 -0.56 -19.90 16.92
C VAL A 165 -1.33 -21.21 17.09
N ARG A 166 -2.66 -21.23 16.88
CA ARG A 166 -3.44 -22.47 16.89
C ARG A 166 -2.97 -23.47 15.84
N GLN A 167 -2.67 -22.97 14.62
CA GLN A 167 -2.15 -23.83 13.58
C GLN A 167 -0.76 -24.37 13.97
N ALA A 168 0.11 -23.51 14.50
CA ALA A 168 1.44 -23.92 14.97
C ALA A 168 1.35 -25.02 16.05
N ILE A 169 0.36 -24.95 16.96
CA ILE A 169 0.13 -26.02 17.96
C ILE A 169 -0.25 -27.34 17.30
N LEU A 170 -1.10 -27.30 16.25
CA LEU A 170 -1.54 -28.53 15.55
C LEU A 170 -0.37 -29.18 14.78
N ASP A 171 0.56 -28.40 14.29
CA ASP A 171 1.69 -28.86 13.50
C ASP A 171 2.91 -29.27 14.38
N GLU A 172 2.93 -28.86 15.67
CA GLU A 172 4.02 -29.13 16.60
C GLU A 172 4.00 -30.57 17.11
N LYS A 173 5.15 -31.21 17.11
CA LYS A 173 5.34 -32.59 17.58
C LYS A 173 6.02 -32.70 18.94
N ASP A 174 6.71 -31.62 19.35
CA ASP A 174 7.38 -31.54 20.63
C ASP A 174 6.41 -31.06 21.72
N GLN A 175 6.17 -31.92 22.72
CA GLN A 175 5.23 -31.63 23.81
C GLN A 175 5.65 -30.42 24.66
N ALA A 176 6.96 -30.17 24.84
CA ALA A 176 7.43 -29.02 25.61
C ALA A 176 7.14 -27.71 24.85
N ARG A 177 7.35 -27.70 23.53
CA ARG A 177 7.02 -26.57 22.67
C ARG A 177 5.52 -26.34 22.55
N THR A 178 4.74 -27.42 22.49
CA THR A 178 3.27 -27.32 22.50
C THR A 178 2.79 -26.58 23.74
N GLY A 179 3.26 -26.92 24.94
CA GLY A 179 2.90 -26.21 26.18
C GLY A 179 3.28 -24.71 26.17
N THR A 180 4.42 -24.38 25.56
CA THR A 180 4.84 -22.97 25.38
C THR A 180 3.89 -22.22 24.43
N LEU A 181 3.50 -22.84 23.31
CA LEU A 181 2.55 -22.27 22.36
C LEU A 181 1.14 -22.14 22.94
N GLU A 182 0.70 -23.08 23.77
CA GLU A 182 -0.58 -22.98 24.48
C GLU A 182 -0.60 -21.79 25.45
N THR A 183 0.50 -21.57 26.18
CA THR A 183 0.66 -20.40 27.05
C THR A 183 0.60 -19.10 26.23
N LEU A 184 1.32 -19.03 25.12
CA LEU A 184 1.28 -17.89 24.20
C LEU A 184 -0.15 -17.65 23.69
N LEU A 185 -0.87 -18.72 23.31
CA LEU A 185 -2.25 -18.64 22.84
C LEU A 185 -3.19 -18.04 23.89
N ASP A 186 -3.01 -18.44 25.14
CA ASP A 186 -3.85 -17.96 26.25
C ASP A 186 -3.54 -16.51 26.60
N ASP A 187 -2.28 -16.11 26.56
CA ASP A 187 -1.89 -14.69 26.75
C ASP A 187 -2.47 -13.80 25.64
N LEU A 188 -2.41 -14.25 24.40
CA LEU A 188 -3.01 -13.54 23.26
C LEU A 188 -4.53 -13.38 23.38
N LYS A 189 -5.24 -14.41 23.89
CA LYS A 189 -6.70 -14.35 24.12
C LYS A 189 -7.08 -13.40 25.26
N LYS A 190 -6.25 -13.33 26.31
CA LYS A 190 -6.45 -12.45 27.46
C LYS A 190 -6.11 -11.00 27.18
N ALA A 191 -5.24 -10.73 26.19
CA ALA A 191 -4.81 -9.39 25.84
C ALA A 191 -6.00 -8.52 25.42
N LYS A 192 -6.15 -7.37 26.08
CA LYS A 192 -7.18 -6.38 25.81
C LYS A 192 -6.53 -5.00 25.72
N HIS A 193 -7.06 -4.18 24.85
CA HIS A 193 -6.74 -2.76 24.88
C HIS A 193 -7.58 -2.13 25.99
N GLU A 194 -6.99 -2.00 27.18
CA GLU A 194 -7.58 -1.15 28.23
C GLU A 194 -7.42 0.29 27.74
N GLY A 195 -8.54 0.94 27.43
CA GLY A 195 -8.54 2.38 27.18
C GLY A 195 -7.89 3.09 28.38
N PRO A 196 -7.35 4.31 28.21
CA PRO A 196 -6.75 5.05 29.32
C PRO A 196 -7.75 5.03 30.49
N ALA A 197 -7.29 4.45 31.61
CA ALA A 197 -8.11 4.40 32.82
C ALA A 197 -8.61 5.82 33.05
N SER A 198 -9.92 6.01 32.99
CA SER A 198 -10.55 7.25 33.40
C SER A 198 -10.02 7.54 34.79
N ALA A 199 -9.18 8.57 34.89
CA ALA A 199 -8.69 9.05 36.18
C ALA A 199 -9.92 9.26 37.05
N GLN A 200 -10.13 8.33 38.00
CA GLN A 200 -11.14 8.51 39.03
C GLN A 200 -10.73 9.74 39.81
N THR A 201 -11.41 10.83 39.53
CA THR A 201 -11.37 12.05 40.31
C THR A 201 -11.93 11.69 41.66
N SER A 202 -11.04 11.44 42.64
CA SER A 202 -11.38 11.36 44.06
C SER A 202 -11.78 12.75 44.49
N HIS A 203 -13.06 12.92 44.77
CA HIS A 203 -13.60 14.08 45.51
C HIS A 203 -13.38 13.90 47.00
#